data_0bb7f0217f8e356ed8bc14675b649536
#
_entry.id   0bb7f0217f8e356ed8bc14675b649536
#
_cell.length_a   1.000
_cell.length_b   1.000
_cell.length_c   1.000
_cell.angle_alpha   90.00
_cell.angle_beta   90.00
_cell.angle_gamma   90.00
#
_symmetry.space_group_name_H-M   'P 1'
#
loop_
_entity.id
_entity.type
_entity.pdbx_description
1 polymer ?
#
loop_
_entity_poly.entity_id
_entity_poly.type
_entity_poly.pdbx_seq_one_letter_code
_entity_poly.pdbx_strand_id
1 'polypeptide(L)'
;MELRAKSIRAAVSLTDGERLLLSRTRPRENAGRLDGWERDLAPSAKLDFALWRHWITPREHASLFVGELWSHAHQLALLGARASRHPVTLICACSDRLRCRCDLVVEMVERLHGARAACAAGR
;
A
#
# COMPACT_ATOMS: atom_id res chain seq x y z
N MET A 1 9.14 9.05 9.48
CA MET A 1 7.96 8.33 8.98
C MET A 1 8.17 6.84 9.11
N GLU A 2 7.24 6.15 9.75
CA GLU A 2 7.28 4.69 9.87
C GLU A 2 6.09 4.07 9.14
N LEU A 3 6.34 3.59 7.94
CA LEU A 3 5.35 2.91 7.10
C LEU A 3 5.95 1.60 6.62
N ARG A 4 5.25 0.50 6.88
CA ARG A 4 5.69 -0.85 6.51
C ARG A 4 4.57 -1.62 5.85
N ALA A 5 4.94 -2.68 5.15
CA ALA A 5 4.01 -3.67 4.62
C ALA A 5 4.25 -5.00 5.34
N LYS A 6 3.17 -5.72 5.62
CA LYS A 6 3.22 -6.98 6.35
C LYS A 6 2.17 -7.93 5.79
N SER A 7 2.50 -9.21 5.69
CA SER A 7 1.53 -10.21 5.25
C SER A 7 0.38 -10.34 6.25
N ILE A 8 -0.83 -10.55 5.74
CA ILE A 8 -2.01 -10.85 6.55
C ILE A 8 -1.80 -12.12 7.41
N ARG A 9 -0.90 -13.01 6.97
CA ARG A 9 -0.59 -14.26 7.68
C ARG A 9 0.42 -14.08 8.81
N ALA A 10 1.13 -12.96 8.83
CA ALA A 10 2.08 -12.69 9.89
C ALA A 10 1.36 -12.33 11.18
N ALA A 11 1.94 -12.72 12.31
CA ALA A 11 1.35 -12.45 13.62
C ALA A 11 1.25 -10.96 13.90
N VAL A 12 0.17 -10.55 14.58
CA VAL A 12 0.00 -9.18 15.05
C VAL A 12 1.10 -8.87 16.06
N SER A 13 1.71 -7.69 15.94
CA SER A 13 2.77 -7.24 16.84
C SER A 13 2.43 -5.87 17.42
N LEU A 14 2.90 -5.61 18.63
CA LEU A 14 2.75 -4.29 19.26
C LEU A 14 3.47 -3.19 18.46
N THR A 15 4.50 -3.56 17.71
CA THR A 15 5.25 -2.61 16.89
C THR A 15 4.57 -2.27 15.55
N ASP A 16 3.46 -2.94 15.22
CA ASP A 16 2.72 -2.67 13.98
C ASP A 16 2.11 -1.28 13.97
N GLY A 17 1.77 -0.75 15.15
CA GLY A 17 1.04 0.52 15.23
C GLY A 17 -0.35 0.38 14.64
N GLU A 18 -0.77 1.35 13.84
CA GLU A 18 -2.05 1.32 13.13
C GLU A 18 -1.98 0.31 11.99
N ARG A 19 -2.91 -0.64 11.96
CA ARG A 19 -2.94 -1.71 10.96
C ARG A 19 -4.04 -1.42 9.94
N LEU A 20 -3.65 -1.14 8.70
CA LEU A 20 -4.56 -0.79 7.62
C LEU A 20 -4.55 -1.90 6.56
N LEU A 21 -5.72 -2.46 6.28
CA LEU A 21 -5.83 -3.47 5.22
C LEU A 21 -5.69 -2.80 3.86
N LEU A 22 -4.76 -3.29 3.04
CA LEU A 22 -4.61 -2.86 1.66
C LEU A 22 -5.16 -3.94 0.74
N SER A 23 -6.41 -3.82 0.36
CA SER A 23 -7.10 -4.79 -0.47
C SER A 23 -8.34 -4.16 -1.08
N ARG A 24 -8.67 -4.50 -2.31
CA ARG A 24 -9.89 -4.04 -2.99
C ARG A 24 -11.13 -4.71 -2.39
N THR A 25 -10.99 -5.97 -1.99
CA THR A 25 -12.07 -6.77 -1.41
C THR A 25 -11.64 -7.30 -0.04
N ARG A 26 -12.62 -7.66 0.79
CA ARG A 26 -12.33 -8.21 2.10
C ARG A 26 -11.81 -9.64 1.96
N PRO A 27 -10.61 -9.95 2.47
CA PRO A 27 -10.07 -11.31 2.39
C PRO A 27 -10.84 -12.26 3.31
N ARG A 28 -10.82 -13.54 2.97
CA ARG A 28 -11.44 -14.60 3.79
C ARG A 28 -10.60 -14.95 5.01
N GLU A 29 -9.31 -14.65 4.94
CA GLU A 29 -8.35 -14.97 6.00
C GLU A 29 -8.57 -14.05 7.21
N ASN A 30 -8.29 -14.59 8.40
CA ASN A 30 -8.30 -13.78 9.61
C ASN A 30 -7.06 -12.88 9.63
N ALA A 31 -7.29 -11.60 9.52
CA ALA A 31 -6.22 -10.60 9.49
C ALA A 31 -5.78 -10.15 10.90
N GLY A 32 -6.42 -10.66 11.96
CA GLY A 32 -6.24 -10.11 13.29
C GLY A 32 -6.84 -8.71 13.40
N ARG A 33 -6.28 -7.88 14.29
CA ARG A 33 -6.76 -6.51 14.49
C ARG A 33 -6.51 -5.67 13.24
N LEU A 34 -7.55 -5.00 12.75
CA LEU A 34 -7.47 -4.02 11.68
C LEU A 34 -8.08 -2.71 12.15
N ASP A 35 -7.36 -1.62 12.00
CA ASP A 35 -7.80 -0.29 12.39
C ASP A 35 -8.46 0.47 11.24
N GLY A 36 -8.25 0.02 10.01
CA GLY A 36 -8.86 0.64 8.84
C GLY A 36 -8.63 -0.17 7.57
N TRP A 37 -9.16 0.34 6.48
CA TRP A 37 -9.14 -0.31 5.17
C TRP A 37 -8.83 0.72 4.08
N GLU A 38 -7.69 0.57 3.41
CA GLU A 38 -7.25 1.43 2.31
C GLU A 38 -7.59 0.76 0.96
N ARG A 39 -8.89 0.74 0.65
CA ARG A 39 -9.41 0.07 -0.54
C ARG A 39 -8.89 0.70 -1.84
N ASP A 40 -8.91 2.03 -1.92
CA ASP A 40 -8.58 2.75 -3.16
C ASP A 40 -7.09 2.75 -3.49
N LEU A 41 -6.24 2.40 -2.54
CA LEU A 41 -4.80 2.28 -2.76
C LEU A 41 -4.39 0.88 -3.19
N ALA A 42 -5.33 -0.06 -3.29
CA ALA A 42 -5.09 -1.38 -3.88
C ALA A 42 -5.30 -1.31 -5.41
N PRO A 43 -4.68 -2.23 -6.18
CA PRO A 43 -4.90 -2.25 -7.63
C PRO A 43 -6.39 -2.41 -7.95
N SER A 44 -6.85 -1.79 -9.03
CA SER A 44 -8.23 -1.91 -9.48
C SER A 44 -8.55 -3.36 -9.84
N ALA A 45 -9.82 -3.73 -9.73
CA ALA A 45 -10.29 -5.05 -10.11
C ALA A 45 -9.98 -5.36 -11.59
N LYS A 46 -10.11 -4.35 -12.45
CA LYS A 46 -9.80 -4.45 -13.88
C LYS A 46 -8.32 -4.79 -14.11
N LEU A 47 -7.43 -4.12 -13.38
CA LEU A 47 -6.00 -4.33 -13.50
C LEU A 47 -5.60 -5.72 -13.01
N ASP A 48 -6.11 -6.14 -11.86
CA ASP A 48 -5.86 -7.47 -11.31
C ASP A 48 -6.41 -8.58 -12.19
N PHE A 49 -7.58 -8.35 -12.79
CA PHE A 49 -8.18 -9.30 -13.73
C PHE A 49 -7.29 -9.48 -14.96
N ALA A 50 -6.77 -8.39 -15.52
CA ALA A 50 -5.87 -8.46 -16.67
C ALA A 50 -4.61 -9.27 -16.38
N LEU A 51 -4.04 -9.10 -15.18
CA LEU A 51 -2.89 -9.90 -14.74
C LEU A 51 -3.25 -11.37 -14.59
N TRP A 52 -4.38 -11.65 -13.96
CA TRP A 52 -4.86 -13.01 -13.77
C TRP A 52 -5.10 -13.74 -15.10
N ARG A 53 -5.59 -13.04 -16.09
CA ARG A 53 -5.81 -13.56 -17.45
C ARG A 53 -4.54 -13.65 -18.30
N HIS A 54 -3.40 -13.21 -17.76
CA HIS A 54 -2.13 -13.13 -18.49
C HIS A 54 -2.19 -12.20 -19.71
N TRP A 55 -3.10 -11.23 -19.71
CA TRP A 55 -3.16 -10.19 -20.75
C TRP A 55 -2.02 -9.18 -20.62
N ILE A 56 -1.52 -9.02 -19.41
CA ILE A 56 -0.38 -8.17 -19.09
C ILE A 56 0.61 -8.95 -18.24
N THR A 57 1.87 -8.54 -18.28
CA THR A 57 2.93 -9.12 -17.44
C THR A 57 2.88 -8.51 -16.03
N PRO A 58 3.51 -9.17 -15.02
CA PRO A 58 3.65 -8.55 -13.70
C PRO A 58 4.32 -7.18 -13.74
N ARG A 59 5.27 -6.96 -14.65
CA ARG A 59 5.95 -5.68 -14.84
C ARG A 59 4.99 -4.61 -15.36
N GLU A 60 4.19 -4.96 -16.35
CA GLU A 60 3.16 -4.06 -16.89
C GLU A 60 2.10 -3.74 -15.83
N HIS A 61 1.70 -4.74 -15.05
CA HIS A 61 0.78 -4.55 -13.93
C HIS A 61 1.33 -3.53 -12.93
N ALA A 62 2.59 -3.67 -12.54
CA ALA A 62 3.24 -2.75 -11.62
C ALA A 62 3.25 -1.32 -12.17
N SER A 63 3.61 -1.18 -13.45
CA SER A 63 3.67 0.13 -14.13
C SER A 63 2.31 0.81 -14.19
N LEU A 64 1.28 0.04 -14.56
CA LEU A 64 -0.09 0.56 -14.63
C LEU A 64 -0.63 0.90 -13.24
N PHE A 65 -0.27 0.09 -12.24
CA PHE A 65 -0.66 0.37 -10.85
C PHE A 65 -0.06 1.67 -10.33
N VAL A 66 1.19 1.97 -10.67
CA VAL A 66 1.80 3.26 -10.33
C VAL A 66 0.96 4.41 -10.88
N GLY A 67 0.47 4.28 -12.12
CA GLY A 67 -0.44 5.28 -12.70
C GLY A 67 -1.75 5.41 -11.92
N GLU A 68 -2.33 4.30 -11.49
CA GLU A 68 -3.53 4.33 -10.65
C GLU A 68 -3.25 5.02 -9.31
N LEU A 69 -2.11 4.75 -8.69
CA LEU A 69 -1.73 5.37 -7.42
C LEU A 69 -1.59 6.90 -7.56
N TRP A 70 -1.06 7.39 -8.67
CA TRP A 70 -0.95 8.83 -8.90
C TRP A 70 -2.31 9.52 -8.95
N SER A 71 -3.36 8.83 -9.38
CA SER A 71 -4.71 9.40 -9.35
C SER A 71 -5.27 9.51 -7.92
N HIS A 72 -4.62 8.84 -6.97
CA HIS A 72 -4.94 8.89 -5.53
C HIS A 72 -3.85 9.58 -4.72
N ALA A 73 -3.16 10.56 -5.31
CA ALA A 73 -2.04 11.25 -4.67
C ALA A 73 -2.41 11.87 -3.33
N HIS A 74 -3.66 12.35 -3.19
CA HIS A 74 -4.15 12.93 -1.94
C HIS A 74 -4.18 11.88 -0.82
N GLN A 75 -4.69 10.67 -1.10
CA GLN A 75 -4.73 9.58 -0.13
C GLN A 75 -3.31 9.12 0.25
N LEU A 76 -2.40 9.08 -0.72
CA LEU A 76 -1.00 8.76 -0.45
C LEU A 76 -0.37 9.79 0.49
N ALA A 77 -0.67 11.07 0.28
CA ALA A 77 -0.17 12.15 1.14
C ALA A 77 -0.74 12.05 2.55
N LEU A 78 -2.02 11.73 2.69
CA LEU A 78 -2.64 11.53 4.00
C LEU A 78 -2.03 10.35 4.75
N LEU A 79 -1.75 9.26 4.03
CA LEU A 79 -1.09 8.08 4.60
C LEU A 79 0.31 8.43 5.11
N GLY A 80 1.08 9.19 4.34
CA GLY A 80 2.39 9.68 4.75
C GLY A 80 2.33 10.56 6.00
N ALA A 81 1.34 11.44 6.08
CA ALA A 81 1.12 12.29 7.24
C ALA A 81 0.79 11.46 8.50
N ARG A 82 -0.04 10.43 8.36
CA ARG A 82 -0.37 9.51 9.47
C ARG A 82 0.88 8.77 9.94
N ALA A 83 1.63 8.21 9.00
CA ALA A 83 2.84 7.45 9.30
C ALA A 83 3.95 8.31 9.90
N SER A 84 3.88 9.62 9.76
CA SER A 84 4.81 10.57 10.40
C SER A 84 4.48 10.82 11.86
N ARG A 85 3.25 10.53 12.27
CA ARG A 85 2.80 10.74 13.66
C ARG A 85 2.92 9.49 14.52
N HIS A 86 2.74 8.32 13.92
CA HIS A 86 2.81 7.03 14.60
C HIS A 86 3.08 5.94 13.58
N PRO A 87 3.56 4.78 14.00
CA PRO A 87 3.79 3.67 13.06
C PRO A 87 2.50 3.23 12.38
N VAL A 88 2.60 2.95 11.09
CA VAL A 88 1.50 2.42 10.28
C VAL A 88 2.01 1.19 9.54
N THR A 89 1.23 0.13 9.54
CA THR A 89 1.53 -1.11 8.82
C THR A 89 0.39 -1.40 7.84
N LEU A 90 0.74 -1.51 6.57
CA LEU A 90 -0.20 -1.95 5.53
C LEU A 90 -0.24 -3.47 5.55
N ILE A 91 -1.44 -4.02 5.74
CA ILE A 91 -1.65 -5.46 5.81
C ILE A 91 -2.00 -5.96 4.41
N CYS A 92 -1.18 -6.86 3.89
CA CYS A 92 -1.25 -7.33 2.52
C CYS A 92 -1.79 -8.75 2.46
N ALA A 93 -2.80 -8.97 1.63
CA ALA A 93 -3.38 -10.30 1.38
C ALA A 93 -2.68 -11.04 0.22
N CYS A 94 -1.58 -10.48 -0.32
CA CYS A 94 -0.86 -11.09 -1.43
C CYS A 94 -0.22 -12.42 -1.02
N SER A 95 -0.42 -13.45 -1.85
CA SER A 95 0.19 -14.77 -1.63
C SER A 95 1.62 -14.84 -2.17
N ASP A 96 1.98 -13.97 -3.10
CA ASP A 96 3.29 -13.92 -3.75
C ASP A 96 3.96 -12.57 -3.48
N ARG A 97 5.05 -12.58 -2.71
CA ARG A 97 5.78 -11.35 -2.36
C ARG A 97 6.40 -10.66 -3.57
N LEU A 98 6.75 -11.42 -4.61
CA LEU A 98 7.31 -10.84 -5.84
C LEU A 98 6.26 -10.03 -6.61
N ARG A 99 4.99 -10.31 -6.36
CA ARG A 99 3.86 -9.60 -6.98
C ARG A 99 3.13 -8.70 -5.97
N CYS A 100 3.66 -8.55 -4.77
CA CYS A 100 3.04 -7.74 -3.74
C CYS A 100 3.06 -6.27 -4.12
N ARG A 101 1.91 -5.62 -4.07
CA ARG A 101 1.75 -4.20 -4.41
C ARG A 101 1.82 -3.29 -3.19
N CYS A 102 1.78 -3.86 -1.99
CA CYS A 102 1.95 -3.07 -0.77
C CYS A 102 3.30 -2.38 -0.72
N ASP A 103 4.35 -3.05 -1.17
CA ASP A 103 5.69 -2.46 -1.21
C ASP A 103 5.77 -1.26 -2.16
N LEU A 104 5.04 -1.31 -3.27
CA LEU A 104 4.94 -0.16 -4.19
C LEU A 104 4.24 1.03 -3.54
N VAL A 105 3.17 0.77 -2.79
CA VAL A 105 2.46 1.83 -2.07
C VAL A 105 3.39 2.48 -1.06
N VAL A 106 4.10 1.69 -0.26
CA VAL A 106 5.08 2.18 0.71
C VAL A 106 6.14 3.03 0.02
N GLU A 107 6.71 2.54 -1.07
CA GLU A 107 7.74 3.25 -1.83
C GLU A 107 7.23 4.60 -2.35
N MET A 108 6.02 4.63 -2.90
CA MET A 108 5.45 5.87 -3.43
C MET A 108 5.13 6.88 -2.35
N VAL A 109 4.62 6.44 -1.20
CA VAL A 109 4.38 7.31 -0.06
C VAL A 109 5.70 7.90 0.45
N GLU A 110 6.74 7.08 0.55
CA GLU A 110 8.06 7.53 0.98
C GLU A 110 8.65 8.57 0.03
N ARG A 111 8.54 8.34 -1.28
CA ARG A 111 9.01 9.29 -2.30
C ARG A 111 8.26 10.62 -2.23
N LEU A 112 6.95 10.57 -2.11
CA LEU A 112 6.12 11.77 -2.02
C LEU A 112 6.41 12.54 -0.73
N HIS A 113 6.56 11.85 0.38
CA HIS A 113 6.89 12.45 1.67
C HIS A 113 8.29 13.07 1.64
N GLY A 114 9.28 12.37 1.08
CA GLY A 114 10.64 12.87 0.93
C GLY A 114 10.71 14.10 0.03
N ALA A 115 9.97 14.13 -1.07
CA ALA A 115 9.90 15.28 -1.97
C ALA A 115 9.31 16.50 -1.27
N ARG A 116 8.25 16.33 -0.47
CA ARG A 116 7.64 17.40 0.30
C ARG A 116 8.60 17.95 1.37
N ALA A 117 9.29 17.06 2.08
CA ALA A 117 10.29 17.44 3.07
C ALA A 117 11.45 18.22 2.42
N ALA A 118 11.92 17.78 1.25
CA ALA A 118 12.97 18.45 0.50
C ALA A 118 12.53 19.85 0.05
N CYS A 119 11.30 19.99 -0.45
CA CYS A 119 10.73 21.29 -0.81
C CYS A 119 10.65 22.23 0.39
N ALA A 120 10.20 21.73 1.54
CA ALA A 120 10.12 22.54 2.76
C ALA A 120 11.50 22.95 3.25
N ALA A 121 12.49 22.06 3.15
CA ALA A 121 13.88 22.35 3.56
C ALA A 121 14.59 23.32 2.60
N GLY A 122 14.17 23.36 1.34
CA GLY A 122 14.75 24.22 0.31
C GLY A 122 14.30 25.68 0.37
N ARG A 123 13.47 26.02 1.34
CA ARG A 123 13.03 27.41 1.58
C ARG A 123 13.94 28.08 2.58
#